data_33efb4e3209a4a6d42d132399c8a9798
#
_entry.id   33efb4e3209a4a6d42d132399c8a9798
#
_cell.length_a   1.000
_cell.length_b   1.000
_cell.length_c   1.000
_cell.angle_alpha   90.00
_cell.angle_beta   90.00
_cell.angle_gamma   90.00
#
_symmetry.space_group_name_H-M   'P 1'
#
loop_
_entity.id
_entity.type
_entity.pdbx_description
1 polymer ?
#
loop_
_entity_poly.entity_id
_entity_poly.type
_entity_poly.pdbx_seq_one_letter_code
_entity_poly.pdbx_strand_id
1 'polypeptide(L)'
;MKNVILQAELLGEAILESDEYIRMRLSEQAAMKDEEASILVAEYQEKRSRVENVLSANDMNRDELAKASGELEAAEKAVDDYAMLREMRDARAAFSEMMAKVNTMIKYVVTGESPEESGGCNGSCDGCKGCSGH
;
A
#
# COMPACT_ATOMS: atom_id res chain seq x y z
N MET A 1 -10.96 -14.77 -27.84
CA MET A 1 -11.29 -14.69 -26.40
C MET A 1 -10.72 -15.86 -25.61
N LYS A 2 -10.96 -17.12 -26.01
CA LYS A 2 -10.45 -18.31 -25.26
C LYS A 2 -8.94 -18.31 -25.05
N ASN A 3 -8.16 -17.91 -26.06
CA ASN A 3 -6.71 -17.84 -25.94
C ASN A 3 -6.23 -16.77 -24.96
N VAL A 4 -6.89 -15.61 -24.91
CA VAL A 4 -6.56 -14.53 -23.97
C VAL A 4 -6.79 -14.96 -22.54
N ILE A 5 -7.91 -15.63 -22.27
CA ILE A 5 -8.23 -16.14 -20.92
C ILE A 5 -7.22 -17.21 -20.49
N LEU A 6 -6.86 -18.14 -21.39
CA LEU A 6 -5.84 -19.15 -21.09
C LEU A 6 -4.48 -18.52 -20.74
N GLN A 7 -4.06 -17.50 -21.48
CA GLN A 7 -2.80 -16.80 -21.17
C GLN A 7 -2.89 -16.04 -19.84
N ALA A 8 -4.04 -15.48 -19.50
CA ALA A 8 -4.27 -14.85 -18.21
C ALA A 8 -4.20 -15.86 -17.05
N GLU A 9 -4.75 -17.05 -17.22
CA GLU A 9 -4.64 -18.16 -16.26
C GLU A 9 -3.19 -18.56 -16.04
N LEU A 10 -2.40 -18.75 -17.11
CA LEU A 10 -0.97 -19.06 -17.03
C LEU A 10 -0.18 -17.97 -16.35
N LEU A 11 -0.50 -16.71 -16.58
CA LEU A 11 0.09 -15.58 -15.86
C LEU A 11 -0.25 -15.63 -14.36
N GLY A 12 -1.50 -15.93 -14.04
CA GLY A 12 -1.93 -16.11 -12.64
C GLY A 12 -1.16 -17.22 -11.93
N GLU A 13 -0.98 -18.38 -12.58
CA GLU A 13 -0.18 -19.49 -12.06
C GLU A 13 1.28 -19.06 -11.83
N ALA A 14 1.88 -18.37 -12.79
CA ALA A 14 3.25 -17.86 -12.66
C ALA A 14 3.39 -16.86 -11.49
N ILE A 15 2.39 -16.03 -11.24
CA ILE A 15 2.35 -15.12 -10.08
C ILE A 15 2.32 -15.92 -8.76
N LEU A 16 1.49 -16.95 -8.68
CA LEU A 16 1.40 -17.82 -7.49
C LEU A 16 2.71 -18.58 -7.19
N GLU A 17 3.50 -18.89 -8.21
CA GLU A 17 4.79 -19.56 -8.11
C GLU A 17 5.96 -18.58 -7.87
N SER A 18 5.72 -17.27 -7.93
CA SER A 18 6.76 -16.27 -7.74
C SER A 18 7.29 -16.24 -6.31
N ASP A 19 8.59 -15.92 -6.17
CA ASP A 19 9.23 -15.77 -4.86
C ASP A 19 8.56 -14.67 -4.03
N GLU A 20 8.13 -13.58 -4.67
CA GLU A 20 7.45 -12.45 -4.03
C GLU A 20 6.10 -12.88 -3.41
N TYR A 21 5.30 -13.65 -4.14
CA TYR A 21 4.03 -14.17 -3.63
C TYR A 21 4.23 -15.17 -2.48
N ILE A 22 5.15 -16.10 -2.65
CA ILE A 22 5.46 -17.12 -1.63
C ILE A 22 5.96 -16.46 -0.36
N ARG A 23 6.89 -15.51 -0.46
CA ARG A 23 7.41 -14.74 0.67
C ARG A 23 6.29 -13.99 1.39
N MET A 24 5.42 -13.32 0.65
CA MET A 24 4.27 -12.61 1.21
C MET A 24 3.36 -13.55 1.99
N ARG A 25 2.99 -14.68 1.40
CA ARG A 25 2.10 -15.66 2.06
C ARG A 25 2.72 -16.28 3.30
N LEU A 26 4.00 -16.63 3.27
CA LEU A 26 4.71 -17.18 4.43
C LEU A 26 4.82 -16.13 5.56
N SER A 27 5.13 -14.88 5.23
CA SER A 27 5.20 -13.81 6.23
C SER A 27 3.84 -13.51 6.87
N GLU A 28 2.76 -13.52 6.09
CA GLU A 28 1.39 -13.35 6.59
C GLU A 28 0.99 -14.50 7.52
N GLN A 29 1.28 -15.73 7.14
CA GLN A 29 0.99 -16.91 7.97
C GLN A 29 1.77 -16.89 9.28
N ALA A 30 3.05 -16.50 9.25
CA ALA A 30 3.86 -16.35 10.43
C ALA A 30 3.30 -15.29 11.39
N ALA A 31 2.91 -14.12 10.86
CA ALA A 31 2.30 -13.06 11.65
C ALA A 31 0.95 -13.45 12.25
N MET A 32 0.13 -14.20 11.53
CA MET A 32 -1.17 -14.68 12.03
C MET A 32 -1.05 -15.67 13.19
N LYS A 33 0.04 -16.41 13.26
CA LYS A 33 0.30 -17.39 14.33
C LYS A 33 0.99 -16.77 15.54
N ASP A 34 1.51 -15.57 15.41
CA ASP A 34 2.23 -14.87 16.46
C ASP A 34 1.25 -14.04 17.30
N GLU A 35 1.19 -14.34 18.58
CA GLU A 35 0.27 -13.67 19.52
C GLU A 35 0.62 -12.19 19.70
N GLU A 36 1.90 -11.88 19.84
CA GLU A 36 2.37 -10.50 20.02
C GLU A 36 2.08 -9.65 18.78
N ALA A 37 2.31 -10.18 17.58
CA ALA A 37 1.93 -9.51 16.34
C ALA A 37 0.43 -9.19 16.29
N SER A 38 -0.41 -10.13 16.70
CA SER A 38 -1.87 -9.93 16.73
C SER A 38 -2.28 -8.84 17.71
N ILE A 39 -1.66 -8.77 18.88
CA ILE A 39 -1.90 -7.72 19.88
C ILE A 39 -1.49 -6.36 19.33
N LEU A 40 -0.30 -6.23 18.76
CA LEU A 40 0.19 -4.97 18.19
C LEU A 40 -0.67 -4.45 17.05
N VAL A 41 -1.14 -5.33 16.17
CA VAL A 41 -2.06 -4.95 15.08
C VAL A 41 -3.41 -4.51 15.63
N ALA A 42 -3.96 -5.21 16.64
CA ALA A 42 -5.22 -4.85 17.27
C ALA A 42 -5.15 -3.48 17.96
N GLU A 43 -4.06 -3.21 18.68
CA GLU A 43 -3.82 -1.90 19.31
C GLU A 43 -3.72 -0.79 18.27
N TYR A 44 -3.00 -1.02 17.18
CA TYR A 44 -2.90 -0.06 16.08
C TYR A 44 -4.28 0.26 15.49
N GLN A 45 -5.09 -0.74 15.21
CA GLN A 45 -6.43 -0.55 14.66
C GLN A 45 -7.35 0.20 15.64
N GLU A 46 -7.27 -0.10 16.92
CA GLU A 46 -8.02 0.62 17.97
C GLU A 46 -7.65 2.11 18.03
N LYS A 47 -6.34 2.40 18.03
CA LYS A 47 -5.84 3.79 18.05
C LYS A 47 -6.22 4.56 16.78
N ARG A 48 -6.17 3.90 15.63
CA ARG A 48 -6.61 4.46 14.37
C ARG A 48 -8.10 4.80 14.38
N SER A 49 -8.94 3.88 14.82
CA SER A 49 -10.38 4.10 14.95
C SER A 49 -10.70 5.27 15.89
N ARG A 50 -9.94 5.40 16.97
CA ARG A 50 -10.09 6.52 17.91
C ARG A 50 -9.80 7.87 17.27
N VAL A 51 -8.73 7.98 16.48
CA VAL A 51 -8.43 9.19 15.73
C VAL A 51 -9.54 9.51 14.74
N GLU A 52 -10.01 8.52 13.99
CA GLU A 52 -11.13 8.69 13.04
C GLU A 52 -12.40 9.16 13.75
N ASN A 53 -12.73 8.63 14.92
CA ASN A 53 -13.89 9.03 15.72
C ASN A 53 -13.77 10.47 16.24
N VAL A 54 -12.59 10.88 16.70
CA VAL A 54 -12.33 12.26 17.15
C VAL A 54 -12.47 13.24 15.99
N LEU A 55 -11.94 12.90 14.80
CA LEU A 55 -12.07 13.72 13.60
C LEU A 55 -13.51 13.84 13.10
N SER A 56 -14.33 12.81 13.29
CA SER A 56 -15.73 12.76 12.84
C SER A 56 -16.70 13.42 13.82
N ALA A 57 -16.27 13.73 15.04
CA ALA A 57 -17.11 14.38 16.05
C ALA A 57 -17.47 15.80 15.65
N ASN A 58 -18.73 16.21 15.88
CA ASN A 58 -19.20 17.56 15.61
C ASN A 58 -18.47 18.64 16.45
N ASP A 59 -18.07 18.27 17.67
CA ASP A 59 -17.25 19.07 18.57
C ASP A 59 -15.84 18.50 18.66
N MET A 60 -15.06 18.67 17.60
CA MET A 60 -13.68 18.19 17.58
C MET A 60 -12.84 18.95 18.63
N ASN A 61 -12.35 18.22 19.62
CA ASN A 61 -11.44 18.73 20.63
C ASN A 61 -10.00 18.53 20.16
N ARG A 62 -9.26 19.63 20.05
CA ARG A 62 -7.85 19.60 19.59
C ARG A 62 -6.92 18.85 20.54
N ASP A 63 -7.15 18.92 21.85
CA ASP A 63 -6.35 18.24 22.84
C ASP A 63 -6.58 16.73 22.79
N GLU A 64 -7.83 16.29 22.60
CA GLU A 64 -8.15 14.88 22.38
C GLU A 64 -7.55 14.36 21.07
N LEU A 65 -7.60 15.16 20.00
CA LEU A 65 -6.98 14.80 18.70
C LEU A 65 -5.47 14.65 18.85
N ALA A 66 -4.79 15.57 19.51
CA ALA A 66 -3.36 15.52 19.75
C ALA A 66 -2.97 14.28 20.54
N LYS A 67 -3.72 13.97 21.60
CA LYS A 67 -3.52 12.76 22.43
C LYS A 67 -3.75 11.48 21.62
N ALA A 68 -4.87 11.41 20.89
CA ALA A 68 -5.21 10.24 20.06
C ALA A 68 -4.17 10.03 18.94
N SER A 69 -3.71 11.11 18.30
CA SER A 69 -2.66 11.05 17.28
C SER A 69 -1.31 10.59 17.83
N GLY A 70 -0.92 11.04 19.03
CA GLY A 70 0.29 10.59 19.71
C GLY A 70 0.24 9.11 20.07
N GLU A 71 -0.90 8.62 20.54
CA GLU A 71 -1.12 7.20 20.81
C GLU A 71 -1.08 6.35 19.53
N LEU A 72 -1.61 6.86 18.42
CA LEU A 72 -1.53 6.22 17.11
C LEU A 72 -0.10 6.13 16.61
N GLU A 73 0.68 7.21 16.69
CA GLU A 73 2.10 7.21 16.31
C GLU A 73 2.90 6.19 17.12
N ALA A 74 2.65 6.07 18.41
CA ALA A 74 3.30 5.07 19.27
C ALA A 74 2.93 3.64 18.85
N ALA A 75 1.67 3.40 18.50
CA ALA A 75 1.20 2.10 18.02
C ALA A 75 1.79 1.76 16.64
N GLU A 76 1.89 2.73 15.73
CA GLU A 76 2.56 2.56 14.43
C GLU A 76 4.02 2.20 14.59
N LYS A 77 4.73 2.90 15.48
CA LYS A 77 6.13 2.61 15.77
C LYS A 77 6.32 1.20 16.33
N ALA A 78 5.46 0.76 17.23
CA ALA A 78 5.50 -0.59 17.79
C ALA A 78 5.31 -1.67 16.71
N VAL A 79 4.40 -1.46 15.75
CA VAL A 79 4.21 -2.34 14.58
C VAL A 79 5.45 -2.33 13.68
N ASP A 80 6.00 -1.17 13.38
CA ASP A 80 7.17 -1.02 12.50
C ASP A 80 8.46 -1.60 13.10
N ASP A 81 8.61 -1.52 14.42
CA ASP A 81 9.77 -2.05 15.13
C ASP A 81 9.71 -3.58 15.34
N TYR A 82 8.53 -4.19 15.23
CA TYR A 82 8.37 -5.62 15.39
C TYR A 82 8.79 -6.36 14.11
N ALA A 83 9.86 -7.14 14.21
CA ALA A 83 10.53 -7.74 13.05
C ALA A 83 9.60 -8.56 12.14
N MET A 84 8.69 -9.34 12.71
CA MET A 84 7.77 -10.20 11.96
C MET A 84 6.74 -9.37 11.17
N LEU A 85 6.21 -8.30 11.74
CA LEU A 85 5.29 -7.39 11.07
C LEU A 85 6.01 -6.54 10.00
N ARG A 86 7.25 -6.15 10.26
CA ARG A 86 8.08 -5.46 9.28
C ARG A 86 8.37 -6.35 8.07
N GLU A 87 8.71 -7.60 8.29
CA GLU A 87 8.90 -8.59 7.20
C GLU A 87 7.61 -8.77 6.38
N MET A 88 6.47 -8.87 7.03
CA MET A 88 5.17 -8.97 6.34
C MET A 88 4.90 -7.73 5.48
N ARG A 89 5.16 -6.52 5.99
CA ARG A 89 5.02 -5.28 5.24
C ARG A 89 5.95 -5.23 4.04
N ASP A 90 7.22 -5.57 4.23
CA ASP A 90 8.23 -5.55 3.16
C ASP A 90 7.92 -6.60 2.09
N ALA A 91 7.46 -7.77 2.47
CA ALA A 91 7.03 -8.82 1.56
C ALA A 91 5.80 -8.42 0.73
N ARG A 92 4.82 -7.76 1.35
CA ARG A 92 3.65 -7.20 0.66
C ARG A 92 4.03 -6.09 -0.31
N ALA A 93 4.97 -5.23 0.07
CA ALA A 93 5.48 -4.18 -0.80
C ALA A 93 6.20 -4.75 -2.02
N ALA A 94 7.03 -5.77 -1.86
CA ALA A 94 7.71 -6.46 -2.96
C ALA A 94 6.71 -7.11 -3.92
N PHE A 95 5.67 -7.75 -3.40
CA PHE A 95 4.60 -8.32 -4.23
C PHE A 95 3.83 -7.24 -5.00
N SER A 96 3.47 -6.14 -4.36
CA SER A 96 2.80 -4.99 -4.99
C SER A 96 3.65 -4.37 -6.11
N GLU A 97 4.96 -4.25 -5.90
CA GLU A 97 5.90 -3.77 -6.91
C GLU A 97 5.95 -4.71 -8.12
N MET A 98 6.01 -6.01 -7.89
CA MET A 98 5.96 -7.01 -8.96
C MET A 98 4.66 -6.89 -9.76
N MET A 99 3.51 -6.78 -9.10
CA MET A 99 2.21 -6.61 -9.76
C MET A 99 2.11 -5.32 -10.55
N ALA A 100 2.69 -4.24 -10.05
CA ALA A 100 2.78 -2.98 -10.78
C ALA A 100 3.61 -3.12 -12.06
N LYS A 101 4.73 -3.84 -12.01
CA LYS A 101 5.56 -4.15 -13.19
C LYS A 101 4.80 -5.01 -14.21
N VAL A 102 4.06 -6.01 -13.76
CA VAL A 102 3.22 -6.85 -14.62
C VAL A 102 2.18 -6.00 -15.35
N ASN A 103 1.45 -5.17 -14.62
CA ASN A 103 0.45 -4.27 -15.19
C ASN A 103 1.05 -3.27 -16.19
N THR A 104 2.21 -2.71 -15.88
CA THR A 104 2.95 -1.80 -16.76
C THR A 104 3.37 -2.50 -18.05
N MET A 105 3.85 -3.74 -17.97
CA MET A 105 4.24 -4.53 -19.13
C MET A 105 3.03 -4.84 -20.03
N ILE A 106 1.91 -5.24 -19.44
CA ILE A 106 0.66 -5.48 -20.19
C ILE A 106 0.24 -4.19 -20.91
N LYS A 107 0.23 -3.06 -20.20
CA LYS A 107 -0.08 -1.76 -20.79
C LYS A 107 0.84 -1.42 -21.96
N TYR A 108 2.14 -1.57 -21.76
CA TYR A 108 3.15 -1.32 -22.79
C TYR A 108 2.91 -2.15 -24.04
N VAL A 109 2.66 -3.43 -23.91
CA VAL A 109 2.41 -4.34 -25.04
C VAL A 109 1.13 -3.95 -25.79
N VAL A 110 0.09 -3.52 -25.08
CA VAL A 110 -1.21 -3.16 -25.67
C VAL A 110 -1.18 -1.78 -26.32
N THR A 111 -0.54 -0.78 -25.68
CA THR A 111 -0.59 0.62 -26.12
C THR A 111 0.68 1.08 -26.84
N GLY A 112 1.82 0.38 -26.67
CA GLY A 112 3.12 0.80 -27.15
C GLY A 112 3.76 1.96 -26.36
N GLU A 113 3.09 2.44 -25.30
CA GLU A 113 3.60 3.52 -24.47
C GLU A 113 4.63 3.01 -23.45
N SER A 114 5.89 3.47 -23.60
CA SER A 114 6.96 3.15 -22.67
C SER A 114 6.65 3.74 -21.27
N PRO A 115 6.94 2.99 -20.19
CA PRO A 115 6.77 3.51 -18.84
C PRO A 115 7.61 4.76 -18.54
N GLU A 116 8.65 5.01 -19.31
CA GLU A 116 9.50 6.21 -19.19
C GLU A 116 8.85 7.46 -19.81
N GLU A 117 7.90 7.27 -20.75
CA GLU A 117 7.20 8.38 -21.39
C GLU A 117 5.94 8.82 -20.62
N SER A 118 5.46 8.04 -19.68
CA SER A 118 4.32 8.40 -18.84
C SER A 118 4.71 9.25 -17.61
N GLY A 119 5.85 9.92 -17.67
CA GLY A 119 6.20 11.04 -16.80
C GLY A 119 5.33 12.28 -17.09
N GLY A 120 4.08 12.05 -17.42
CA GLY A 120 3.05 13.07 -17.55
C GLY A 120 2.82 13.70 -16.20
N CYS A 121 3.04 14.99 -16.12
CA CYS A 121 2.78 15.89 -15.02
C CYS A 121 1.58 15.45 -14.19
N ASN A 122 1.82 14.97 -12.99
CA ASN A 122 0.86 15.04 -11.92
C ASN A 122 0.51 16.51 -11.76
N GLY A 123 -0.67 16.88 -12.27
CA GLY A 123 -1.13 18.26 -12.34
C GLY A 123 -1.15 18.96 -11.01
N SER A 124 0.00 19.52 -10.67
CA SER A 124 0.10 20.65 -9.76
C SER A 124 0.54 21.84 -10.61
N CYS A 125 -0.39 22.37 -11.38
CA CYS A 125 -0.23 23.65 -12.05
C CYS A 125 -0.47 24.78 -11.05
N ASP A 126 0.33 24.83 -10.01
CA ASP A 126 0.47 26.03 -9.18
C ASP A 126 1.75 26.75 -9.63
N GLY A 127 1.67 27.52 -10.69
CA GLY A 127 2.81 28.32 -11.09
C GLY A 127 2.90 28.79 -12.54
N CYS A 128 1.92 28.60 -13.39
CA CYS A 128 1.89 29.26 -14.69
C CYS A 128 1.46 30.72 -14.58
N LYS A 129 2.31 31.56 -13.99
CA LYS A 129 2.35 32.99 -14.29
C LYS A 129 3.21 33.14 -15.54
N GLY A 130 2.60 33.30 -16.69
CA GLY A 130 3.33 33.70 -17.86
C GLY A 130 2.84 33.17 -19.20
N CYS A 131 1.57 33.37 -19.52
CA CYS A 131 1.13 33.50 -20.90
C CYS A 131 0.23 34.74 -21.00
N SER A 132 0.86 35.91 -20.94
CA SER A 132 0.25 37.11 -21.43
C SER A 132 1.04 37.58 -22.64
N GLY A 133 0.36 37.66 -23.75
CA GLY A 133 0.67 38.73 -24.62
C GLY A 133 1.08 38.43 -26.04
N HIS A 134 0.32 38.90 -26.85
CA HIS A 134 0.43 39.31 -28.27
C HIS A 134 0.31 38.23 -29.29
#